data_6ea85e0124370810d9b647f33122f326
#
_entry.id   6ea85e0124370810d9b647f33122f326
#
_cell.length_a   1.000
_cell.length_b   1.000
_cell.length_c   1.000
_cell.angle_alpha   90.00
_cell.angle_beta   90.00
_cell.angle_gamma   90.00
#
_symmetry.space_group_name_H-M   'P 1'
#
loop_
_entity.id
_entity.type
_entity.pdbx_description
1 polymer ?
#
loop_
_entity_poly.entity_id
_entity_poly.type
_entity_poly.pdbx_seq_one_letter_code
_entity_poly.pdbx_strand_id
1 'polypeptide(L)'
;MKFISDLQNYLAAEFPRFAPGTPIDATPCPAGQEGDFTINFFKLASCVGNPMAAAGKAAEFLASHTEVESAVAVKAFVNVTVKPEALLRVTAADPEALLAKALLPEAERKKILIEFSAPNTNKPQHLGHVRNNTLGMSLASLLKRVGHEVVEINLVNDRGIHICKSMLAYQRFGNGETPESSGMKGDHLVGKYYVRFSAAFTEEVKAVREQHPEWAEKSADELFLETEIGRAAQQMLRDWEAGTPVVRELWQRMNSWVFAGFDETYRRMGIHFDHTYLESETYLLGKDIVATGLEKGVFTKRDDGAVICDLGKMGKKVVLRSDGTSVYITQDMGTTVRKHEDYSPDTMIWVVGDEQNLHFQMLFEILKRLGYEWASDLYHLSYGMVNLPNGRMKSREGTVVDADDLFDEMTRLAKETCKERGGAELSEAELNKRGEEIGLGALKFMLLKFNPRTTMIFDPAASLRFEGDTGPYVQYVAARISSIARKAAERGLRADADRCEWQLLNTPQEKDLAVKLYFYPETLRTAAAKRSVSAR
;
A
#
# COMPACT_ATOMS: atom_id res chain seq x y z
N MET A 1 17.99 -27.45 1.24
CA MET A 1 18.18 -28.69 2.04
C MET A 1 18.46 -29.83 1.10
N LYS A 2 19.50 -30.59 1.39
CA LYS A 2 19.91 -31.72 0.55
C LYS A 2 18.89 -32.86 0.60
N PHE A 3 18.24 -33.07 1.75
CA PHE A 3 17.22 -34.11 1.88
C PHE A 3 16.07 -33.98 0.87
N ILE A 4 15.72 -32.76 0.43
CA ILE A 4 14.67 -32.55 -0.58
C ILE A 4 15.12 -33.00 -1.95
N SER A 5 16.34 -32.66 -2.39
CA SER A 5 16.88 -33.10 -3.67
C SER A 5 17.16 -34.60 -3.70
N ASP A 6 17.61 -35.16 -2.59
CA ASP A 6 17.85 -36.61 -2.49
C ASP A 6 16.52 -37.37 -2.46
N LEU A 7 15.47 -36.83 -1.83
CA LEU A 7 14.13 -37.39 -1.92
C LEU A 7 13.57 -37.34 -3.36
N GLN A 8 13.80 -36.25 -4.10
CA GLN A 8 13.43 -36.16 -5.52
C GLN A 8 14.06 -37.30 -6.34
N ASN A 9 15.36 -37.48 -6.16
CA ASN A 9 16.10 -38.56 -6.84
C ASN A 9 15.59 -39.96 -6.45
N TYR A 10 15.33 -40.17 -5.17
CA TYR A 10 14.75 -41.43 -4.66
C TYR A 10 13.37 -41.69 -5.28
N LEU A 11 12.48 -40.70 -5.29
CA LEU A 11 11.15 -40.84 -5.87
C LEU A 11 11.19 -41.08 -7.39
N ALA A 12 12.13 -40.43 -8.10
CA ALA A 12 12.33 -40.66 -9.54
C ALA A 12 12.83 -42.08 -9.85
N ALA A 13 13.62 -42.67 -8.96
CA ALA A 13 14.07 -44.08 -9.09
C ALA A 13 12.98 -45.09 -8.70
N GLU A 14 12.19 -44.79 -7.70
CA GLU A 14 11.18 -45.69 -7.14
C GLU A 14 9.85 -45.68 -7.91
N PHE A 15 9.47 -44.53 -8.50
CA PHE A 15 8.19 -44.35 -9.17
C PHE A 15 8.37 -43.97 -10.64
N PRO A 16 8.07 -44.87 -11.60
CA PRO A 16 8.33 -44.63 -13.03
C PRO A 16 7.62 -43.43 -13.65
N ARG A 17 6.55 -42.92 -13.01
CA ARG A 17 5.82 -41.70 -13.46
C ARG A 17 6.34 -40.43 -12.81
N PHE A 18 7.25 -40.50 -11.85
CA PHE A 18 7.83 -39.34 -11.20
C PHE A 18 9.04 -38.88 -12.03
N ALA A 19 8.86 -37.84 -12.84
CA ALA A 19 9.94 -37.33 -13.69
C ALA A 19 11.07 -36.71 -12.86
N PRO A 20 12.35 -36.88 -13.26
CA PRO A 20 13.46 -36.16 -12.65
C PRO A 20 13.19 -34.62 -12.65
N GLY A 21 13.42 -33.97 -11.51
CA GLY A 21 13.16 -32.55 -11.36
C GLY A 21 11.71 -32.17 -11.02
N THR A 22 10.79 -33.13 -10.89
CA THR A 22 9.44 -32.84 -10.37
C THR A 22 9.56 -32.14 -9.01
N PRO A 23 8.99 -30.96 -8.82
CA PRO A 23 9.15 -30.22 -7.58
C PRO A 23 8.47 -30.92 -6.40
N ILE A 24 9.18 -31.00 -5.28
CA ILE A 24 8.62 -31.41 -3.99
C ILE A 24 8.40 -30.15 -3.16
N ASP A 25 7.14 -29.91 -2.84
CA ASP A 25 6.72 -28.77 -2.03
C ASP A 25 6.81 -29.17 -0.54
N ALA A 26 7.89 -28.74 0.11
CA ALA A 26 8.07 -28.88 1.55
C ALA A 26 7.66 -27.58 2.24
N THR A 27 6.55 -27.60 2.94
CA THR A 27 5.96 -26.45 3.62
C THR A 27 6.21 -26.53 5.13
N PRO A 28 6.03 -25.42 5.89
CA PRO A 28 6.07 -25.48 7.35
C PRO A 28 5.09 -26.53 7.89
N CYS A 29 5.52 -27.29 8.89
CA CYS A 29 4.64 -28.26 9.54
C CYS A 29 3.49 -27.51 10.24
N PRO A 30 2.23 -27.96 10.13
CA PRO A 30 1.10 -27.32 10.79
C PRO A 30 1.27 -27.25 12.31
N ALA A 31 0.77 -26.17 12.92
CA ALA A 31 0.79 -26.00 14.36
C ALA A 31 0.13 -27.20 15.08
N GLY A 32 0.79 -27.72 16.10
CA GLY A 32 0.31 -28.88 16.89
C GLY A 32 0.67 -30.24 16.29
N GLN A 33 1.38 -30.29 15.17
CA GLN A 33 1.99 -31.52 14.65
C GLN A 33 3.50 -31.48 14.87
N GLU A 34 4.10 -32.67 15.06
CA GLU A 34 5.55 -32.80 15.17
C GLU A 34 6.20 -32.70 13.79
N GLY A 35 7.31 -31.95 13.71
CA GLY A 35 8.10 -31.76 12.51
C GLY A 35 8.35 -30.27 12.19
N ASP A 36 9.39 -30.00 11.42
CA ASP A 36 9.73 -28.67 10.90
C ASP A 36 9.10 -28.44 9.53
N PHE A 37 9.05 -29.50 8.72
CA PHE A 37 8.54 -29.51 7.36
C PHE A 37 7.45 -30.56 7.20
N THR A 38 6.49 -30.29 6.33
CA THR A 38 5.54 -31.30 5.85
C THR A 38 5.55 -31.36 4.33
N ILE A 39 5.53 -32.59 3.79
CA ILE A 39 5.49 -32.86 2.36
C ILE A 39 4.15 -33.51 2.04
N ASN A 40 3.37 -32.96 1.14
CA ASN A 40 2.04 -33.40 0.77
C ASN A 40 2.08 -34.32 -0.46
N PHE A 41 1.96 -35.61 -0.27
CA PHE A 41 1.96 -36.60 -1.33
C PHE A 41 0.63 -36.67 -2.12
N PHE A 42 -0.47 -36.12 -1.64
CA PHE A 42 -1.68 -35.95 -2.46
C PHE A 42 -1.41 -35.11 -3.70
N LYS A 43 -0.56 -34.05 -3.59
CA LYS A 43 -0.14 -33.23 -4.73
C LYS A 43 0.67 -34.05 -5.77
N LEU A 44 1.27 -35.16 -5.37
CA LEU A 44 2.11 -36.02 -6.19
C LEU A 44 1.37 -37.27 -6.66
N ALA A 45 0.07 -37.43 -6.37
CA ALA A 45 -0.70 -38.64 -6.62
C ALA A 45 -0.65 -39.10 -8.09
N SER A 46 -0.64 -38.19 -9.05
CA SER A 46 -0.52 -38.51 -10.48
C SER A 46 0.82 -39.17 -10.84
N CYS A 47 1.87 -38.84 -10.10
CA CYS A 47 3.24 -39.29 -10.33
C CYS A 47 3.56 -40.57 -9.53
N VAL A 48 3.04 -40.69 -8.30
CA VAL A 48 3.39 -41.81 -7.38
C VAL A 48 2.32 -42.89 -7.28
N GLY A 49 1.14 -42.69 -7.86
CA GLY A 49 0.00 -43.62 -7.81
C GLY A 49 -0.70 -43.58 -6.45
N ASN A 50 -0.29 -44.44 -5.50
CA ASN A 50 -0.85 -44.44 -4.15
C ASN A 50 -0.08 -43.46 -3.25
N PRO A 51 -0.65 -42.29 -2.90
CA PRO A 51 0.06 -41.28 -2.14
C PRO A 51 0.38 -41.68 -0.69
N MET A 52 -0.45 -42.53 -0.07
CA MET A 52 -0.17 -43.02 1.30
C MET A 52 1.00 -43.99 1.33
N ALA A 53 1.05 -44.95 0.39
CA ALA A 53 2.15 -45.90 0.27
C ALA A 53 3.47 -45.16 -0.08
N ALA A 54 3.40 -44.18 -0.97
CA ALA A 54 4.55 -43.37 -1.33
C ALA A 54 5.07 -42.52 -0.16
N ALA A 55 4.18 -41.97 0.64
CA ALA A 55 4.54 -41.24 1.87
C ALA A 55 5.25 -42.15 2.88
N GLY A 56 4.79 -43.40 3.05
CA GLY A 56 5.45 -44.39 3.90
C GLY A 56 6.89 -44.66 3.45
N LYS A 57 7.09 -44.98 2.16
CA LYS A 57 8.43 -45.23 1.59
C LYS A 57 9.34 -43.98 1.70
N ALA A 58 8.79 -42.80 1.45
CA ALA A 58 9.53 -41.55 1.59
C ALA A 58 9.96 -41.30 3.04
N ALA A 59 9.09 -41.59 4.03
CA ALA A 59 9.43 -41.44 5.44
C ALA A 59 10.55 -42.42 5.86
N GLU A 60 10.50 -43.68 5.41
CA GLU A 60 11.56 -44.67 5.63
C GLU A 60 12.90 -44.22 5.03
N PHE A 61 12.89 -43.70 3.78
CA PHE A 61 14.09 -43.17 3.13
C PHE A 61 14.67 -42.00 3.91
N LEU A 62 13.81 -41.03 4.28
CA LEU A 62 14.23 -39.80 4.98
C LEU A 62 14.71 -40.08 6.41
N ALA A 63 14.17 -41.06 7.11
CA ALA A 63 14.60 -41.42 8.46
C ALA A 63 16.08 -41.83 8.53
N SER A 64 16.68 -42.30 7.42
CA SER A 64 18.10 -42.62 7.33
C SER A 64 18.98 -41.47 6.79
N HIS A 65 18.38 -40.34 6.42
CA HIS A 65 19.10 -39.23 5.78
C HIS A 65 19.93 -38.42 6.80
N THR A 66 21.13 -38.02 6.41
CA THR A 66 22.10 -37.36 7.32
C THR A 66 21.62 -36.00 7.89
N GLU A 67 20.78 -35.28 7.16
CA GLU A 67 20.21 -34.00 7.60
C GLU A 67 18.95 -34.16 8.45
N VAL A 68 18.36 -35.33 8.49
CA VAL A 68 17.06 -35.60 9.12
C VAL A 68 17.26 -36.21 10.51
N GLU A 69 16.52 -35.71 11.48
CA GLU A 69 16.43 -36.26 12.84
C GLU A 69 15.34 -37.33 12.93
N SER A 70 14.16 -37.01 12.35
CA SER A 70 13.04 -37.95 12.24
C SER A 70 12.17 -37.66 11.02
N ALA A 71 11.52 -38.67 10.48
CA ALA A 71 10.52 -38.52 9.42
C ALA A 71 9.34 -39.47 9.69
N VAL A 72 8.13 -38.92 9.74
CA VAL A 72 6.93 -39.67 10.09
C VAL A 72 5.85 -39.50 9.01
N ALA A 73 5.36 -40.60 8.47
CA ALA A 73 4.23 -40.58 7.56
C ALA A 73 2.90 -40.51 8.34
N VAL A 74 2.10 -39.50 8.03
CA VAL A 74 0.76 -39.31 8.58
C VAL A 74 -0.23 -39.27 7.40
N LYS A 75 -0.87 -40.38 7.11
CA LYS A 75 -1.64 -40.60 5.89
C LYS A 75 -0.76 -40.35 4.65
N ALA A 76 -1.10 -39.38 3.80
CA ALA A 76 -0.31 -39.00 2.63
C ALA A 76 0.56 -37.78 2.87
N PHE A 77 0.90 -37.49 4.09
CA PHE A 77 1.86 -36.45 4.47
C PHE A 77 3.08 -37.06 5.11
N VAL A 78 4.24 -36.46 4.88
CA VAL A 78 5.47 -36.80 5.59
C VAL A 78 5.92 -35.59 6.38
N ASN A 79 5.88 -35.70 7.69
CA ASN A 79 6.42 -34.69 8.60
C ASN A 79 7.89 -35.02 8.86
N VAL A 80 8.74 -34.02 8.63
CA VAL A 80 10.20 -34.17 8.72
C VAL A 80 10.73 -33.23 9.79
N THR A 81 11.43 -33.78 10.77
CA THR A 81 12.23 -33.01 11.73
C THR A 81 13.67 -33.01 11.25
N VAL A 82 14.23 -31.83 11.04
CA VAL A 82 15.58 -31.65 10.53
C VAL A 82 16.55 -31.40 11.70
N LYS A 83 17.78 -31.90 11.58
CA LYS A 83 18.83 -31.60 12.55
C LYS A 83 19.12 -30.09 12.58
N PRO A 84 19.18 -29.47 13.77
CA PRO A 84 19.41 -28.01 13.88
C PRO A 84 20.63 -27.53 13.10
N GLU A 85 21.74 -28.25 13.16
CA GLU A 85 22.98 -27.91 12.46
C GLU A 85 22.82 -27.84 10.93
N ALA A 86 22.05 -28.74 10.32
CA ALA A 86 21.79 -28.73 8.89
C ALA A 86 20.95 -27.52 8.47
N LEU A 87 19.92 -27.20 9.27
CA LEU A 87 19.04 -26.07 9.04
C LEU A 87 19.76 -24.74 9.22
N LEU A 88 20.51 -24.58 10.32
CA LEU A 88 21.29 -23.38 10.60
C LEU A 88 22.38 -23.11 9.54
N ARG A 89 23.06 -24.15 9.10
CA ARG A 89 24.03 -24.03 8.02
C ARG A 89 23.42 -23.43 6.75
N VAL A 90 22.23 -23.90 6.34
CA VAL A 90 21.55 -23.40 5.15
C VAL A 90 21.00 -21.98 5.31
N THR A 91 20.66 -21.59 6.53
CA THR A 91 20.02 -20.28 6.79
C THR A 91 21.00 -19.19 7.19
N ALA A 92 22.11 -19.53 7.84
CA ALA A 92 23.04 -18.56 8.43
C ALA A 92 24.44 -18.53 7.77
N ALA A 93 24.85 -19.57 7.05
CA ALA A 93 26.15 -19.58 6.38
C ALA A 93 26.24 -18.60 5.21
N ASP A 94 25.15 -18.47 4.44
CA ASP A 94 25.04 -17.53 3.33
C ASP A 94 23.64 -16.87 3.30
N PRO A 95 23.43 -15.82 4.09
CA PRO A 95 22.16 -15.11 4.15
C PRO A 95 21.75 -14.46 2.80
N GLU A 96 22.74 -14.03 1.99
CA GLU A 96 22.48 -13.40 0.69
C GLU A 96 21.94 -14.43 -0.31
N ALA A 97 22.56 -15.61 -0.38
CA ALA A 97 22.06 -16.71 -1.20
C ALA A 97 20.66 -17.17 -0.73
N LEU A 98 20.39 -17.17 0.59
CA LEU A 98 19.07 -17.46 1.11
C LEU A 98 18.04 -16.43 0.63
N LEU A 99 18.35 -15.14 0.76
CA LEU A 99 17.46 -14.06 0.34
C LEU A 99 17.26 -14.01 -1.17
N ALA A 100 18.27 -14.39 -1.95
CA ALA A 100 18.18 -14.48 -3.41
C ALA A 100 17.09 -15.49 -3.86
N LYS A 101 16.76 -16.50 -3.03
CA LYS A 101 15.66 -17.42 -3.29
C LYS A 101 14.28 -16.76 -3.29
N ALA A 102 14.15 -15.53 -2.78
CA ALA A 102 12.92 -14.77 -2.89
C ALA A 102 12.67 -14.23 -4.30
N LEU A 103 13.71 -14.11 -5.13
CA LEU A 103 13.58 -13.63 -6.51
C LEU A 103 12.80 -14.64 -7.35
N LEU A 104 11.84 -14.14 -8.11
CA LEU A 104 11.13 -14.91 -9.11
C LEU A 104 12.05 -15.23 -10.31
N PRO A 105 11.82 -16.36 -10.99
CA PRO A 105 12.42 -16.61 -12.30
C PRO A 105 12.16 -15.42 -13.24
N GLU A 106 13.09 -15.12 -14.12
CA GLU A 106 12.98 -13.96 -15.02
C GLU A 106 11.69 -13.97 -15.85
N ALA A 107 11.30 -15.14 -16.33
CA ALA A 107 10.06 -15.33 -17.10
C ALA A 107 8.76 -15.07 -16.31
N GLU A 108 8.83 -15.02 -14.99
CA GLU A 108 7.68 -14.74 -14.11
C GLU A 108 7.67 -13.29 -13.61
N ARG A 109 8.74 -12.53 -13.89
CA ARG A 109 8.83 -11.13 -13.50
C ARG A 109 7.95 -10.29 -14.41
N LYS A 110 7.26 -9.33 -13.81
CA LYS A 110 6.32 -8.44 -14.46
C LYS A 110 6.75 -7.01 -14.29
N LYS A 111 6.34 -6.16 -15.24
CA LYS A 111 6.31 -4.71 -15.06
C LYS A 111 4.97 -4.32 -14.44
N ILE A 112 5.01 -3.74 -13.25
CA ILE A 112 3.82 -3.42 -12.45
C ILE A 112 3.79 -1.92 -12.22
N LEU A 113 2.66 -1.29 -12.59
CA LEU A 113 2.42 0.09 -12.25
C LEU A 113 1.54 0.13 -10.99
N ILE A 114 1.97 0.87 -9.96
CA ILE A 114 1.22 1.02 -8.73
C ILE A 114 0.90 2.49 -8.49
N GLU A 115 -0.39 2.80 -8.34
CA GLU A 115 -0.88 4.14 -8.04
C GLU A 115 -1.34 4.23 -6.61
N PHE A 116 -0.84 5.23 -5.88
CA PHE A 116 -1.25 5.51 -4.51
C PHE A 116 -1.10 6.99 -4.16
N SER A 117 -1.54 7.38 -2.98
CA SER A 117 -1.63 8.73 -2.44
C SER A 117 -2.84 9.52 -2.94
N ALA A 118 -2.87 9.97 -4.18
CA ALA A 118 -3.96 10.69 -4.85
C ALA A 118 -4.55 11.85 -4.02
N PRO A 119 -3.73 12.81 -3.51
CA PRO A 119 -4.23 13.89 -2.70
C PRO A 119 -4.89 14.99 -3.52
N ASN A 120 -5.72 15.81 -2.86
CA ASN A 120 -6.28 17.03 -3.45
C ASN A 120 -5.49 18.26 -3.00
N THR A 121 -5.19 19.18 -3.90
CA THR A 121 -4.37 20.38 -3.59
C THR A 121 -5.09 21.49 -2.83
N ASN A 122 -6.23 21.20 -2.22
CA ASN A 122 -6.98 22.18 -1.40
C ASN A 122 -6.71 22.05 0.11
N LYS A 123 -5.94 21.08 0.55
CA LYS A 123 -5.67 20.80 1.97
C LYS A 123 -4.45 19.89 2.13
N PRO A 124 -3.82 19.86 3.33
CA PRO A 124 -2.74 18.94 3.63
C PRO A 124 -3.21 17.48 3.63
N GLN A 125 -2.26 16.56 3.60
CA GLN A 125 -2.53 15.14 3.77
C GLN A 125 -2.99 14.83 5.21
N HIS A 126 -3.74 13.76 5.39
CA HIS A 126 -4.27 13.34 6.69
C HIS A 126 -4.02 11.84 6.93
N LEU A 127 -4.34 11.33 8.12
CA LEU A 127 -4.13 9.93 8.51
C LEU A 127 -4.64 8.91 7.47
N GLY A 128 -5.74 9.21 6.76
CA GLY A 128 -6.22 8.37 5.65
C GLY A 128 -5.22 8.28 4.49
N HIS A 129 -4.60 9.41 4.13
CA HIS A 129 -3.50 9.42 3.13
C HIS A 129 -2.26 8.71 3.67
N VAL A 130 -1.93 8.87 4.96
CA VAL A 130 -0.80 8.16 5.57
C VAL A 130 -0.99 6.65 5.48
N ARG A 131 -2.21 6.14 5.69
CA ARG A 131 -2.53 4.71 5.50
C ARG A 131 -2.38 4.28 4.04
N ASN A 132 -2.95 5.04 3.12
CA ASN A 132 -2.84 4.81 1.69
C ASN A 132 -1.36 4.73 1.25
N ASN A 133 -0.61 5.75 1.58
CA ASN A 133 0.82 5.89 1.30
C ASN A 133 1.64 4.72 1.87
N THR A 134 1.36 4.34 3.12
CA THR A 134 2.06 3.22 3.78
C THR A 134 1.77 1.89 3.09
N LEU A 135 0.53 1.63 2.69
CA LEU A 135 0.15 0.44 1.94
C LEU A 135 0.80 0.41 0.56
N GLY A 136 0.75 1.53 -0.17
CA GLY A 136 1.31 1.66 -1.52
C GLY A 136 2.82 1.41 -1.54
N MET A 137 3.58 2.18 -0.74
CA MET A 137 5.04 2.05 -0.66
C MET A 137 5.49 0.66 -0.20
N SER A 138 4.74 0.05 0.73
CA SER A 138 5.07 -1.27 1.25
C SER A 138 4.83 -2.37 0.21
N LEU A 139 3.72 -2.30 -0.55
CA LEU A 139 3.46 -3.22 -1.65
C LEU A 139 4.49 -3.04 -2.76
N ALA A 140 4.82 -1.81 -3.15
CA ALA A 140 5.85 -1.54 -4.15
C ALA A 140 7.20 -2.14 -3.74
N SER A 141 7.62 -1.92 -2.49
CA SER A 141 8.85 -2.48 -1.94
C SER A 141 8.86 -4.02 -1.95
N LEU A 142 7.73 -4.64 -1.56
CA LEU A 142 7.58 -6.11 -1.58
C LEU A 142 7.68 -6.67 -3.00
N LEU A 143 7.02 -6.05 -3.98
CA LEU A 143 7.05 -6.48 -5.38
C LEU A 143 8.45 -6.33 -5.99
N LYS A 144 9.13 -5.21 -5.72
CA LYS A 144 10.55 -5.01 -6.11
C LYS A 144 11.45 -6.08 -5.50
N ARG A 145 11.21 -6.46 -4.22
CA ARG A 145 12.01 -7.45 -3.50
C ARG A 145 11.96 -8.84 -4.13
N VAL A 146 10.85 -9.21 -4.76
CA VAL A 146 10.73 -10.50 -5.47
C VAL A 146 11.12 -10.42 -6.95
N GLY A 147 11.58 -9.27 -7.42
CA GLY A 147 12.19 -9.09 -8.74
C GLY A 147 11.27 -8.50 -9.81
N HIS A 148 10.07 -8.01 -9.48
CA HIS A 148 9.25 -7.25 -10.43
C HIS A 148 9.87 -5.88 -10.72
N GLU A 149 9.69 -5.37 -11.94
CA GLU A 149 9.87 -3.96 -12.26
C GLU A 149 8.63 -3.20 -11.79
N VAL A 150 8.81 -2.23 -10.89
CA VAL A 150 7.66 -1.49 -10.30
C VAL A 150 7.82 -0.01 -10.58
N VAL A 151 6.80 0.56 -11.22
CA VAL A 151 6.65 2.00 -11.46
C VAL A 151 5.66 2.55 -10.44
N GLU A 152 6.11 3.45 -9.58
CA GLU A 152 5.30 4.10 -8.54
C GLU A 152 4.79 5.43 -9.05
N ILE A 153 3.46 5.59 -9.14
CA ILE A 153 2.83 6.81 -9.63
C ILE A 153 1.84 7.40 -8.63
N ASN A 154 1.63 8.71 -8.78
CA ASN A 154 0.63 9.49 -8.07
C ASN A 154 -0.29 10.18 -9.07
N LEU A 155 -1.59 10.27 -8.78
CA LEU A 155 -2.53 11.10 -9.53
C LEU A 155 -3.06 12.19 -8.59
N VAL A 156 -2.57 13.42 -8.76
CA VAL A 156 -2.94 14.54 -7.89
C VAL A 156 -4.13 15.28 -8.46
N ASN A 157 -5.14 15.50 -7.62
CA ASN A 157 -6.29 16.34 -7.96
C ASN A 157 -5.97 17.81 -7.67
N ASP A 158 -5.56 18.51 -8.71
CA ASP A 158 -5.11 19.91 -8.68
C ASP A 158 -6.10 20.91 -9.30
N ARG A 159 -7.33 20.44 -9.65
CA ARG A 159 -8.38 21.28 -10.26
C ARG A 159 -9.76 21.02 -9.65
N GLY A 160 -10.72 21.84 -10.06
CA GLY A 160 -12.13 21.66 -9.72
C GLY A 160 -12.62 22.59 -8.62
N ILE A 161 -13.88 22.45 -8.27
CA ILE A 161 -14.57 23.39 -7.38
C ILE A 161 -13.94 23.53 -6.00
N HIS A 162 -13.38 22.44 -5.44
CA HIS A 162 -12.73 22.46 -4.13
C HIS A 162 -11.44 23.28 -4.14
N ILE A 163 -10.69 23.23 -5.24
CA ILE A 163 -9.49 24.05 -5.42
C ILE A 163 -9.89 25.52 -5.57
N CYS A 164 -10.92 25.82 -6.39
CA CYS A 164 -11.45 27.16 -6.56
C CYS A 164 -11.98 27.77 -5.25
N LYS A 165 -12.54 26.95 -4.33
CA LYS A 165 -12.94 27.40 -2.99
C LYS A 165 -11.75 27.95 -2.20
N SER A 166 -10.61 27.26 -2.18
CA SER A 166 -9.39 27.72 -1.52
C SER A 166 -8.83 28.97 -2.18
N MET A 167 -8.80 28.99 -3.53
CA MET A 167 -8.31 30.12 -4.31
C MET A 167 -9.14 31.38 -4.07
N LEU A 168 -10.47 31.28 -4.09
CA LEU A 168 -11.38 32.40 -3.84
C LEU A 168 -11.22 32.96 -2.42
N ALA A 169 -11.13 32.08 -1.43
CA ALA A 169 -10.91 32.50 -0.04
C ALA A 169 -9.55 33.18 0.13
N TYR A 170 -8.49 32.66 -0.51
CA TYR A 170 -7.19 33.32 -0.50
C TYR A 170 -7.26 34.71 -1.18
N GLN A 171 -7.92 34.82 -2.34
CA GLN A 171 -8.08 36.09 -3.04
C GLN A 171 -8.81 37.15 -2.19
N ARG A 172 -9.83 36.71 -1.43
CA ARG A 172 -10.65 37.64 -0.60
C ARG A 172 -10.04 37.99 0.74
N PHE A 173 -9.37 37.03 1.37
CA PHE A 173 -8.97 37.13 2.77
C PHE A 173 -7.46 37.01 2.99
N GLY A 174 -6.68 36.69 1.97
CA GLY A 174 -5.26 36.34 2.10
C GLY A 174 -4.31 37.52 2.21
N ASN A 175 -4.72 38.68 1.75
CA ASN A 175 -3.91 39.91 1.80
C ASN A 175 -2.44 39.74 1.33
N GLY A 176 -2.21 38.83 0.38
CA GLY A 176 -0.88 38.55 -0.13
C GLY A 176 -0.01 37.63 0.76
N GLU A 177 -0.59 36.98 1.77
CA GLU A 177 0.13 36.02 2.63
C GLU A 177 0.74 34.88 1.78
N THR A 178 1.98 34.49 2.08
CA THR A 178 2.71 33.38 1.44
C THR A 178 3.21 32.40 2.49
N PRO A 179 3.65 31.20 2.10
CA PRO A 179 4.30 30.28 3.05
C PRO A 179 5.45 30.93 3.81
N GLU A 180 6.28 31.72 3.12
CA GLU A 180 7.42 32.40 3.72
C GLU A 180 6.99 33.48 4.71
N SER A 181 5.98 34.29 4.36
CA SER A 181 5.52 35.41 5.22
C SER A 181 4.74 34.90 6.44
N SER A 182 4.05 33.77 6.31
CA SER A 182 3.26 33.18 7.39
C SER A 182 4.05 32.18 8.26
N GLY A 183 5.18 31.69 7.77
CA GLY A 183 5.91 30.59 8.37
C GLY A 183 5.16 29.24 8.33
N MET A 184 4.08 29.17 7.54
CA MET A 184 3.28 27.95 7.38
C MET A 184 3.76 27.16 6.16
N LYS A 185 3.74 25.83 6.27
CA LYS A 185 3.91 24.93 5.14
C LYS A 185 2.83 25.20 4.07
N GLY A 186 3.18 25.09 2.78
CA GLY A 186 2.31 25.55 1.71
C GLY A 186 0.93 24.89 1.62
N ASP A 187 0.85 23.58 1.80
CA ASP A 187 -0.41 22.85 1.82
C ASP A 187 -1.28 23.20 3.05
N HIS A 188 -0.67 23.47 4.20
CA HIS A 188 -1.36 23.98 5.39
C HIS A 188 -1.92 25.40 5.16
N LEU A 189 -1.14 26.27 4.50
CA LEU A 189 -1.61 27.61 4.15
C LEU A 189 -2.83 27.56 3.24
N VAL A 190 -2.79 26.73 2.19
CA VAL A 190 -3.95 26.56 1.29
C VAL A 190 -5.13 25.92 2.01
N GLY A 191 -4.87 24.94 2.89
CA GLY A 191 -5.88 24.33 3.76
C GLY A 191 -6.57 25.33 4.70
N LYS A 192 -5.81 26.29 5.28
CA LYS A 192 -6.35 27.40 6.08
C LYS A 192 -7.42 28.18 5.30
N TYR A 193 -7.17 28.47 4.03
CA TYR A 193 -8.13 29.17 3.19
C TYR A 193 -9.31 28.29 2.75
N TYR A 194 -9.13 27.00 2.63
CA TYR A 194 -10.26 26.08 2.44
C TYR A 194 -11.22 26.09 3.64
N VAL A 195 -10.69 26.07 4.85
CA VAL A 195 -11.49 26.18 6.09
C VAL A 195 -12.16 27.56 6.16
N ARG A 196 -11.44 28.63 5.78
CA ARG A 196 -12.00 29.99 5.74
C ARG A 196 -13.17 30.12 4.76
N PHE A 197 -13.07 29.49 3.58
CA PHE A 197 -14.19 29.41 2.64
C PHE A 197 -15.40 28.70 3.29
N SER A 198 -15.16 27.55 3.92
CA SER A 198 -16.24 26.76 4.54
C SER A 198 -16.97 27.54 5.64
N ALA A 199 -16.24 28.33 6.45
CA ALA A 199 -16.83 29.18 7.46
C ALA A 199 -17.70 30.30 6.84
N ALA A 200 -17.18 31.02 5.84
CA ALA A 200 -17.94 32.07 5.15
C ALA A 200 -19.17 31.52 4.43
N PHE A 201 -19.04 30.36 3.79
CA PHE A 201 -20.15 29.67 3.14
C PHE A 201 -21.25 29.25 4.14
N THR A 202 -20.87 28.76 5.32
CA THR A 202 -21.83 28.38 6.38
C THR A 202 -22.64 29.59 6.84
N GLU A 203 -22.01 30.75 7.02
CA GLU A 203 -22.73 31.99 7.41
C GLU A 203 -23.68 32.46 6.30
N GLU A 204 -23.28 32.40 5.04
CA GLU A 204 -24.16 32.74 3.92
C GLU A 204 -25.33 31.77 3.78
N VAL A 205 -25.12 30.47 3.94
CA VAL A 205 -26.21 29.45 3.95
C VAL A 205 -27.22 29.75 5.07
N LYS A 206 -26.75 30.15 6.26
CA LYS A 206 -27.63 30.57 7.36
C LYS A 206 -28.48 31.77 6.97
N ALA A 207 -27.86 32.80 6.42
CA ALA A 207 -28.57 34.01 5.96
C ALA A 207 -29.60 33.70 4.84
N VAL A 208 -29.25 32.82 3.89
CA VAL A 208 -30.17 32.37 2.82
C VAL A 208 -31.38 31.64 3.42
N ARG A 209 -31.18 30.75 4.42
CA ARG A 209 -32.29 30.05 5.09
C ARG A 209 -33.19 30.99 5.89
N GLU A 210 -32.64 32.05 6.50
CA GLU A 210 -33.41 33.08 7.19
C GLU A 210 -34.29 33.90 6.21
N GLN A 211 -33.78 34.16 5.01
CA GLN A 211 -34.52 34.86 3.95
C GLN A 211 -35.54 33.95 3.23
N HIS A 212 -35.29 32.67 3.18
CA HIS A 212 -36.07 31.64 2.52
C HIS A 212 -36.42 30.49 3.45
N PRO A 213 -37.36 30.67 4.41
CA PRO A 213 -37.74 29.62 5.37
C PRO A 213 -38.18 28.30 4.72
N GLU A 214 -38.72 28.34 3.49
CA GLU A 214 -39.12 27.17 2.71
C GLU A 214 -37.93 26.30 2.28
N TRP A 215 -36.69 26.79 2.41
CA TRP A 215 -35.47 26.05 2.09
C TRP A 215 -34.76 25.48 3.33
N ALA A 216 -35.41 25.51 4.49
CA ALA A 216 -34.82 25.04 5.76
C ALA A 216 -34.30 23.60 5.68
N GLU A 217 -35.01 22.72 4.94
CA GLU A 217 -34.65 21.31 4.78
C GLU A 217 -33.65 21.04 3.66
N LYS A 218 -33.32 22.03 2.80
CA LYS A 218 -32.30 21.84 1.79
C LYS A 218 -30.93 21.70 2.41
N SER A 219 -30.11 20.78 1.89
CA SER A 219 -28.71 20.65 2.30
C SER A 219 -27.91 21.90 1.92
N ALA A 220 -26.76 22.10 2.56
CA ALA A 220 -25.87 23.20 2.21
C ALA A 220 -25.36 23.10 0.75
N ASP A 221 -25.17 21.86 0.25
CA ASP A 221 -24.72 21.64 -1.13
C ASP A 221 -25.81 22.04 -2.15
N GLU A 222 -27.11 21.82 -1.85
CA GLU A 222 -28.22 22.29 -2.68
C GLU A 222 -28.35 23.82 -2.69
N LEU A 223 -27.91 24.49 -1.61
CA LEU A 223 -27.89 25.95 -1.49
C LEU A 223 -26.59 26.59 -1.99
N PHE A 224 -25.64 25.80 -2.52
CA PHE A 224 -24.33 26.30 -2.91
C PHE A 224 -24.40 27.48 -3.90
N LEU A 225 -25.24 27.35 -4.93
CA LEU A 225 -25.41 28.41 -5.93
C LEU A 225 -26.36 29.54 -5.50
N GLU A 226 -27.05 29.39 -4.38
CA GLU A 226 -27.88 30.44 -3.81
C GLU A 226 -27.07 31.42 -2.95
N THR A 227 -25.87 31.02 -2.53
CA THR A 227 -24.93 31.87 -1.81
C THR A 227 -24.07 32.69 -2.77
N GLU A 228 -23.61 33.87 -2.34
CA GLU A 228 -22.72 34.72 -3.14
C GLU A 228 -21.36 34.07 -3.32
N ILE A 229 -20.77 33.57 -2.22
CA ILE A 229 -19.47 32.94 -2.25
C ILE A 229 -19.47 31.62 -3.08
N GLY A 230 -20.57 30.89 -3.08
CA GLY A 230 -20.73 29.68 -3.89
C GLY A 230 -20.78 30.01 -5.39
N ARG A 231 -21.58 31.02 -5.79
CA ARG A 231 -21.60 31.51 -7.18
C ARG A 231 -20.25 32.04 -7.64
N ALA A 232 -19.53 32.77 -6.77
CA ALA A 232 -18.19 33.26 -7.08
C ALA A 232 -17.18 32.14 -7.26
N ALA A 233 -17.23 31.08 -6.44
CA ALA A 233 -16.37 29.90 -6.61
C ALA A 233 -16.70 29.15 -7.91
N GLN A 234 -17.99 29.02 -8.26
CA GLN A 234 -18.40 28.42 -9.52
C GLN A 234 -17.99 29.26 -10.74
N GLN A 235 -18.01 30.59 -10.61
CA GLN A 235 -17.51 31.48 -11.67
C GLN A 235 -15.99 31.34 -11.82
N MET A 236 -15.24 31.28 -10.73
CA MET A 236 -13.80 31.05 -10.77
C MET A 236 -13.43 29.72 -11.45
N LEU A 237 -14.23 28.66 -11.27
CA LEU A 237 -14.03 27.41 -11.99
C LEU A 237 -14.24 27.57 -13.50
N ARG A 238 -15.30 28.30 -13.92
CA ARG A 238 -15.53 28.61 -15.35
C ARG A 238 -14.39 29.43 -15.95
N ASP A 239 -13.90 30.42 -15.19
CA ASP A 239 -12.79 31.28 -15.62
C ASP A 239 -11.49 30.47 -15.72
N TRP A 240 -11.27 29.49 -14.82
CA TRP A 240 -10.15 28.57 -14.89
C TRP A 240 -10.25 27.70 -16.16
N GLU A 241 -11.41 27.14 -16.45
CA GLU A 241 -11.68 26.33 -17.66
C GLU A 241 -11.54 27.14 -18.95
N ALA A 242 -11.94 28.40 -18.92
CA ALA A 242 -11.76 29.34 -20.04
C ALA A 242 -10.32 29.80 -20.23
N GLY A 243 -9.39 29.46 -19.30
CA GLY A 243 -7.99 29.85 -19.38
C GLY A 243 -7.71 31.29 -18.99
N THR A 244 -8.57 31.93 -18.18
CA THR A 244 -8.42 33.34 -17.74
C THR A 244 -7.06 33.53 -17.02
N PRO A 245 -6.15 34.40 -17.54
CA PRO A 245 -4.77 34.46 -17.08
C PRO A 245 -4.63 34.67 -15.56
N VAL A 246 -5.33 35.63 -14.98
CA VAL A 246 -5.25 35.95 -13.56
C VAL A 246 -5.66 34.76 -12.68
N VAL A 247 -6.66 33.99 -13.09
CA VAL A 247 -7.12 32.80 -12.35
C VAL A 247 -6.11 31.66 -12.50
N ARG A 248 -5.54 31.49 -13.69
CA ARG A 248 -4.49 30.48 -13.92
C ARG A 248 -3.20 30.76 -13.18
N GLU A 249 -2.77 32.03 -13.10
CA GLU A 249 -1.59 32.44 -12.33
C GLU A 249 -1.79 32.20 -10.83
N LEU A 250 -2.97 32.53 -10.30
CA LEU A 250 -3.29 32.26 -8.90
C LEU A 250 -3.28 30.75 -8.62
N TRP A 251 -3.91 29.96 -9.50
CA TRP A 251 -3.95 28.52 -9.42
C TRP A 251 -2.54 27.89 -9.44
N GLN A 252 -1.69 28.28 -10.39
CA GLN A 252 -0.31 27.80 -10.48
C GLN A 252 0.49 28.12 -9.21
N ARG A 253 0.38 29.36 -8.72
CA ARG A 253 1.07 29.80 -7.52
C ARG A 253 0.63 29.00 -6.29
N MET A 254 -0.67 28.86 -6.04
CA MET A 254 -1.16 28.13 -4.88
C MET A 254 -0.84 26.63 -4.97
N ASN A 255 -0.97 26.01 -6.15
CA ASN A 255 -0.57 24.63 -6.35
C ASN A 255 0.94 24.40 -6.13
N SER A 256 1.81 25.34 -6.56
CA SER A 256 3.25 25.22 -6.30
C SER A 256 3.57 25.17 -4.79
N TRP A 257 2.83 25.90 -3.97
CA TRP A 257 2.96 25.82 -2.51
C TRP A 257 2.52 24.48 -1.96
N VAL A 258 1.40 23.95 -2.47
CA VAL A 258 0.89 22.65 -2.02
C VAL A 258 1.83 21.51 -2.43
N PHE A 259 2.34 21.52 -3.66
CA PHE A 259 3.29 20.49 -4.11
C PHE A 259 4.57 20.51 -3.27
N ALA A 260 5.14 21.67 -2.99
CA ALA A 260 6.28 21.79 -2.08
C ALA A 260 5.98 21.19 -0.69
N GLY A 261 4.76 21.44 -0.17
CA GLY A 261 4.30 20.87 1.08
C GLY A 261 4.14 19.34 1.02
N PHE A 262 3.55 18.81 -0.05
CA PHE A 262 3.42 17.36 -0.24
C PHE A 262 4.79 16.68 -0.36
N ASP A 263 5.74 17.28 -1.06
CA ASP A 263 7.10 16.73 -1.20
C ASP A 263 7.80 16.62 0.16
N GLU A 264 7.56 17.57 1.07
CA GLU A 264 8.07 17.49 2.43
C GLU A 264 7.45 16.31 3.20
N THR A 265 6.12 16.16 3.15
CA THR A 265 5.42 15.03 3.77
C THR A 265 5.90 13.69 3.20
N TYR A 266 6.04 13.56 1.87
CA TYR A 266 6.53 12.35 1.23
C TYR A 266 7.97 12.02 1.63
N ARG A 267 8.84 13.04 1.70
CA ARG A 267 10.24 12.85 2.14
C ARG A 267 10.31 12.31 3.57
N ARG A 268 9.50 12.85 4.50
CA ARG A 268 9.40 12.33 5.88
C ARG A 268 8.95 10.87 5.88
N MET A 269 8.01 10.49 5.03
CA MET A 269 7.55 9.10 4.88
C MET A 269 8.54 8.21 4.12
N GLY A 270 9.56 8.74 3.47
CA GLY A 270 10.46 7.98 2.61
C GLY A 270 9.77 7.47 1.34
N ILE A 271 8.85 8.25 0.79
CA ILE A 271 8.10 7.97 -0.44
C ILE A 271 8.72 8.74 -1.60
N HIS A 272 8.80 8.08 -2.73
CA HIS A 272 9.17 8.65 -4.01
C HIS A 272 8.24 8.13 -5.09
N PHE A 273 7.85 8.99 -6.02
CA PHE A 273 7.09 8.61 -7.21
C PHE A 273 7.97 8.75 -8.45
N ASP A 274 7.90 7.76 -9.34
CA ASP A 274 8.55 7.82 -10.64
C ASP A 274 7.86 8.83 -11.55
N HIS A 275 6.54 9.01 -11.36
CA HIS A 275 5.75 10.01 -12.09
C HIS A 275 4.54 10.49 -11.29
N THR A 276 4.19 11.75 -11.50
CA THR A 276 2.97 12.35 -10.96
C THR A 276 2.09 12.86 -12.11
N TYR A 277 0.91 12.28 -12.26
CA TYR A 277 -0.13 12.78 -13.15
C TYR A 277 -0.93 13.87 -12.46
N LEU A 278 -1.35 14.88 -13.21
CA LEU A 278 -2.20 15.97 -12.73
C LEU A 278 -3.59 15.85 -13.35
N GLU A 279 -4.64 16.00 -12.53
CA GLU A 279 -6.00 15.98 -13.05
C GLU A 279 -6.24 17.11 -14.04
N SER A 280 -5.59 18.26 -13.86
CA SER A 280 -5.65 19.40 -14.79
C SER A 280 -5.16 19.05 -16.21
N GLU A 281 -4.32 18.03 -16.37
CA GLU A 281 -3.81 17.57 -17.66
C GLU A 281 -4.62 16.38 -18.20
N THR A 282 -5.28 15.63 -17.33
CA THR A 282 -5.92 14.36 -17.69
C THR A 282 -7.44 14.43 -17.75
N TYR A 283 -8.09 15.48 -17.26
CA TYR A 283 -9.55 15.56 -17.11
C TYR A 283 -10.32 15.54 -18.44
N LEU A 284 -9.67 15.88 -19.57
CA LEU A 284 -10.25 15.81 -20.89
C LEU A 284 -10.10 14.44 -21.57
N LEU A 285 -9.23 13.59 -20.99
CA LEU A 285 -9.03 12.23 -21.51
C LEU A 285 -10.32 11.40 -21.38
N GLY A 286 -10.50 10.46 -22.28
CA GLY A 286 -11.63 9.55 -22.25
C GLY A 286 -12.82 9.94 -23.14
N LYS A 287 -12.91 11.17 -23.66
CA LYS A 287 -13.99 11.52 -24.61
C LYS A 287 -13.90 10.71 -25.92
N ASP A 288 -12.70 10.52 -26.44
CA ASP A 288 -12.47 9.71 -27.64
C ASP A 288 -12.79 8.22 -27.39
N ILE A 289 -12.52 7.75 -26.15
CA ILE A 289 -12.89 6.40 -25.72
C ILE A 289 -14.41 6.23 -25.73
N VAL A 290 -15.16 7.28 -25.32
CA VAL A 290 -16.63 7.23 -25.37
C VAL A 290 -17.13 7.17 -26.81
N ALA A 291 -16.55 7.92 -27.75
CA ALA A 291 -16.89 7.85 -29.18
C ALA A 291 -16.63 6.43 -29.72
N THR A 292 -15.45 5.87 -29.46
CA THR A 292 -15.11 4.48 -29.82
C THR A 292 -16.09 3.46 -29.21
N GLY A 293 -16.50 3.67 -27.96
CA GLY A 293 -17.45 2.79 -27.28
C GLY A 293 -18.86 2.83 -27.85
N LEU A 294 -19.30 3.98 -28.38
CA LEU A 294 -20.56 4.11 -29.11
C LEU A 294 -20.47 3.37 -30.44
N GLU A 295 -19.39 3.53 -31.19
CA GLU A 295 -19.16 2.82 -32.46
C GLU A 295 -19.13 1.30 -32.30
N LYS A 296 -18.54 0.81 -31.23
CA LYS A 296 -18.47 -0.62 -30.86
C LYS A 296 -19.77 -1.15 -30.25
N GLY A 297 -20.77 -0.31 -29.97
CA GLY A 297 -22.02 -0.69 -29.33
C GLY A 297 -21.87 -1.06 -27.84
N VAL A 298 -20.73 -0.74 -27.20
CA VAL A 298 -20.49 -0.92 -25.77
C VAL A 298 -21.24 0.14 -24.95
N PHE A 299 -21.35 1.34 -25.51
CA PHE A 299 -22.13 2.44 -24.95
C PHE A 299 -23.39 2.71 -25.77
N THR A 300 -24.41 3.24 -25.12
CA THR A 300 -25.69 3.59 -25.73
C THR A 300 -26.06 5.03 -25.38
N LYS A 301 -26.50 5.82 -26.38
CA LYS A 301 -27.02 7.16 -26.13
C LYS A 301 -28.49 7.08 -25.75
N ARG A 302 -28.86 7.75 -24.67
CA ARG A 302 -30.26 7.88 -24.21
C ARG A 302 -30.98 9.01 -24.94
N ASP A 303 -32.30 9.04 -24.82
CA ASP A 303 -33.15 10.07 -25.44
C ASP A 303 -32.86 11.49 -24.91
N ASP A 304 -32.41 11.60 -23.64
CA ASP A 304 -32.00 12.86 -23.00
C ASP A 304 -30.58 13.32 -23.43
N GLY A 305 -29.91 12.55 -24.32
CA GLY A 305 -28.57 12.85 -24.80
C GLY A 305 -27.43 12.24 -23.96
N ALA A 306 -27.68 11.75 -22.74
CA ALA A 306 -26.69 11.10 -21.93
C ALA A 306 -26.18 9.78 -22.54
N VAL A 307 -24.89 9.48 -22.34
CA VAL A 307 -24.31 8.21 -22.80
C VAL A 307 -24.12 7.29 -21.59
N ILE A 308 -24.57 6.06 -21.72
CA ILE A 308 -24.54 5.06 -20.66
C ILE A 308 -23.87 3.77 -21.11
N CYS A 309 -23.30 3.04 -20.14
CA CYS A 309 -22.88 1.65 -20.27
C CYS A 309 -23.79 0.78 -19.42
N ASP A 310 -24.42 -0.24 -20.02
CA ASP A 310 -25.20 -1.24 -19.28
C ASP A 310 -24.27 -2.38 -18.85
N LEU A 311 -24.00 -2.48 -17.55
CA LEU A 311 -23.10 -3.46 -16.94
C LEU A 311 -23.84 -4.66 -16.36
N GLY A 312 -25.09 -4.88 -16.76
CA GLY A 312 -25.91 -6.00 -16.30
C GLY A 312 -26.15 -5.96 -14.79
N LYS A 313 -25.66 -6.95 -14.05
CA LYS A 313 -25.85 -7.02 -12.58
C LYS A 313 -25.26 -5.85 -11.81
N MET A 314 -24.27 -5.15 -12.35
CA MET A 314 -23.68 -3.95 -11.72
C MET A 314 -24.47 -2.67 -12.00
N GLY A 315 -25.54 -2.76 -12.81
CA GLY A 315 -26.40 -1.63 -13.16
C GLY A 315 -25.91 -0.84 -14.37
N LYS A 316 -26.56 0.31 -14.61
CA LYS A 316 -26.23 1.21 -15.72
C LYS A 316 -25.35 2.35 -15.21
N LYS A 317 -24.22 2.59 -15.90
CA LYS A 317 -23.29 3.67 -15.55
C LYS A 317 -23.34 4.77 -16.61
N VAL A 318 -23.58 6.00 -16.16
CA VAL A 318 -23.43 7.18 -17.03
C VAL A 318 -21.96 7.41 -17.30
N VAL A 319 -21.57 7.56 -18.55
CA VAL A 319 -20.21 7.90 -19.00
C VAL A 319 -20.13 9.32 -19.58
N LEU A 320 -21.22 9.87 -20.13
CA LEU A 320 -21.35 11.31 -20.39
C LEU A 320 -22.73 11.78 -19.94
N ARG A 321 -22.81 13.00 -19.40
CA ARG A 321 -24.08 13.65 -19.09
C ARG A 321 -24.79 14.09 -20.35
N SER A 322 -26.06 14.48 -20.21
CA SER A 322 -26.90 14.98 -21.35
C SER A 322 -26.33 16.21 -22.03
N ASP A 323 -25.58 17.03 -21.31
CA ASP A 323 -24.89 18.22 -21.84
C ASP A 323 -23.51 17.89 -22.47
N GLY A 324 -23.14 16.59 -22.57
CA GLY A 324 -21.88 16.13 -23.14
C GLY A 324 -20.67 16.28 -22.18
N THR A 325 -20.88 16.64 -20.92
CA THR A 325 -19.80 16.72 -19.94
C THR A 325 -19.41 15.34 -19.41
N SER A 326 -18.11 15.14 -19.19
CA SER A 326 -17.56 13.90 -18.63
C SER A 326 -17.96 13.72 -17.17
N VAL A 327 -18.06 12.48 -16.73
CA VAL A 327 -18.16 12.08 -15.34
C VAL A 327 -16.84 11.43 -14.88
N TYR A 328 -16.65 11.21 -13.60
CA TYR A 328 -15.40 10.66 -13.06
C TYR A 328 -14.91 9.39 -13.78
N ILE A 329 -15.81 8.43 -14.05
CA ILE A 329 -15.41 7.17 -14.69
C ILE A 329 -14.87 7.37 -16.12
N THR A 330 -15.30 8.43 -16.82
CA THR A 330 -14.80 8.78 -18.16
C THR A 330 -13.34 9.24 -18.08
N GLN A 331 -13.05 10.08 -17.11
CA GLN A 331 -11.70 10.56 -16.84
C GLN A 331 -10.79 9.39 -16.44
N ASP A 332 -11.28 8.50 -15.58
CA ASP A 332 -10.54 7.31 -15.14
C ASP A 332 -10.26 6.33 -16.27
N MET A 333 -11.20 6.13 -17.20
CA MET A 333 -10.94 5.36 -18.42
C MET A 333 -9.79 5.99 -19.22
N GLY A 334 -9.85 7.29 -19.46
CA GLY A 334 -8.82 8.01 -20.22
C GLY A 334 -7.47 7.95 -19.55
N THR A 335 -7.43 8.22 -18.24
CA THR A 335 -6.18 8.20 -17.45
C THR A 335 -5.60 6.79 -17.38
N THR A 336 -6.44 5.76 -17.26
CA THR A 336 -5.99 4.35 -17.24
C THR A 336 -5.36 3.94 -18.57
N VAL A 337 -6.00 4.29 -19.68
CA VAL A 337 -5.45 4.02 -21.02
C VAL A 337 -4.12 4.78 -21.21
N ARG A 338 -4.06 6.05 -20.82
CA ARG A 338 -2.84 6.86 -20.91
C ARG A 338 -1.68 6.26 -20.12
N LYS A 339 -1.91 5.79 -18.89
CA LYS A 339 -0.91 5.11 -18.08
C LYS A 339 -0.39 3.83 -18.74
N HIS A 340 -1.28 3.07 -19.36
CA HIS A 340 -0.89 1.89 -20.11
C HIS A 340 -0.05 2.23 -21.35
N GLU A 341 -0.41 3.27 -22.08
CA GLU A 341 0.36 3.76 -23.23
C GLU A 341 1.76 4.24 -22.84
N ASP A 342 1.87 4.97 -21.71
CA ASP A 342 3.14 5.55 -21.26
C ASP A 342 4.12 4.48 -20.74
N TYR A 343 3.63 3.39 -20.12
CA TYR A 343 4.48 2.44 -19.42
C TYR A 343 4.39 1.00 -19.93
N SER A 344 3.36 0.63 -20.67
CA SER A 344 3.09 -0.74 -21.11
C SER A 344 3.24 -1.78 -19.99
N PRO A 345 2.58 -1.61 -18.83
CA PRO A 345 2.73 -2.53 -17.71
C PRO A 345 1.94 -3.82 -17.95
N ASP A 346 2.44 -4.94 -17.40
CA ASP A 346 1.69 -6.22 -17.39
C ASP A 346 0.48 -6.17 -16.44
N THR A 347 0.54 -5.33 -15.42
CA THR A 347 -0.60 -5.09 -14.51
C THR A 347 -0.54 -3.70 -13.91
N MET A 348 -1.71 -3.15 -13.58
CA MET A 348 -1.83 -1.89 -12.86
C MET A 348 -2.59 -2.10 -11.56
N ILE A 349 -2.09 -1.50 -10.48
CA ILE A 349 -2.65 -1.61 -9.13
C ILE A 349 -3.02 -0.23 -8.62
N TRP A 350 -4.27 -0.06 -8.19
CA TRP A 350 -4.74 1.14 -7.48
C TRP A 350 -4.89 0.85 -6.00
N VAL A 351 -4.27 1.67 -5.15
CA VAL A 351 -4.42 1.60 -3.69
C VAL A 351 -5.45 2.64 -3.28
N VAL A 352 -6.70 2.24 -3.11
CA VAL A 352 -7.83 3.15 -2.86
C VAL A 352 -8.77 2.55 -1.80
N GLY A 353 -9.48 3.42 -1.06
CA GLY A 353 -10.44 3.01 -0.03
C GLY A 353 -11.58 2.14 -0.56
N ASP A 354 -12.16 1.35 0.32
CA ASP A 354 -13.18 0.34 0.01
C ASP A 354 -14.52 0.94 -0.46
N GLU A 355 -14.77 2.22 -0.19
CA GLU A 355 -15.93 2.95 -0.72
C GLU A 355 -15.92 3.05 -2.25
N GLN A 356 -14.75 2.87 -2.90
CA GLN A 356 -14.60 2.90 -4.37
C GLN A 356 -14.67 1.51 -5.02
N ASN A 357 -14.96 0.45 -4.26
CA ASN A 357 -14.97 -0.92 -4.80
C ASN A 357 -15.86 -1.08 -6.05
N LEU A 358 -17.09 -0.57 -6.01
CA LEU A 358 -18.02 -0.68 -7.13
C LEU A 358 -17.53 0.15 -8.34
N HIS A 359 -16.96 1.32 -8.10
CA HIS A 359 -16.42 2.18 -9.13
C HIS A 359 -15.31 1.48 -9.94
N PHE A 360 -14.32 0.89 -9.24
CA PHE A 360 -13.24 0.16 -9.91
C PHE A 360 -13.72 -1.12 -10.61
N GLN A 361 -14.68 -1.84 -10.04
CA GLN A 361 -15.29 -2.98 -10.73
C GLN A 361 -15.95 -2.56 -12.05
N MET A 362 -16.70 -1.46 -12.04
CA MET A 362 -17.33 -0.91 -13.25
C MET A 362 -16.28 -0.42 -14.26
N LEU A 363 -15.24 0.30 -13.81
CA LEU A 363 -14.16 0.80 -14.66
C LEU A 363 -13.45 -0.35 -15.39
N PHE A 364 -13.03 -1.38 -14.65
CA PHE A 364 -12.32 -2.53 -15.23
C PHE A 364 -13.21 -3.32 -16.22
N GLU A 365 -14.49 -3.49 -15.89
CA GLU A 365 -15.43 -4.18 -16.78
C GLU A 365 -15.69 -3.37 -18.07
N ILE A 366 -15.80 -2.04 -17.99
CA ILE A 366 -15.96 -1.18 -19.17
C ILE A 366 -14.74 -1.30 -20.08
N LEU A 367 -13.53 -1.22 -19.54
CA LEU A 367 -12.30 -1.34 -20.31
C LEU A 367 -12.19 -2.71 -21.01
N LYS A 368 -12.58 -3.80 -20.35
CA LYS A 368 -12.65 -5.14 -20.96
C LYS A 368 -13.62 -5.17 -22.14
N ARG A 369 -14.82 -4.61 -22.00
CA ARG A 369 -15.83 -4.55 -23.06
C ARG A 369 -15.40 -3.69 -24.24
N LEU A 370 -14.61 -2.67 -23.99
CA LEU A 370 -13.99 -1.85 -25.03
C LEU A 370 -12.92 -2.61 -25.83
N GLY A 371 -12.48 -3.79 -25.34
CA GLY A 371 -11.52 -4.67 -26.02
C GLY A 371 -10.07 -4.45 -25.59
N TYR A 372 -9.83 -3.82 -24.44
CA TYR A 372 -8.50 -3.74 -23.86
C TYR A 372 -8.17 -5.05 -23.17
N GLU A 373 -7.37 -5.93 -23.81
CA GLU A 373 -7.01 -7.26 -23.29
C GLU A 373 -6.30 -7.19 -21.93
N TRP A 374 -5.42 -6.21 -21.74
CA TRP A 374 -4.71 -5.95 -20.50
C TRP A 374 -5.62 -5.56 -19.31
N ALA A 375 -6.88 -5.19 -19.58
CA ALA A 375 -7.82 -4.84 -18.52
C ALA A 375 -8.22 -6.02 -17.62
N SER A 376 -7.90 -7.27 -18.02
CA SER A 376 -8.07 -8.46 -17.18
C SER A 376 -7.12 -8.51 -15.98
N ASP A 377 -5.97 -7.84 -16.07
CA ASP A 377 -4.91 -7.83 -15.06
C ASP A 377 -4.91 -6.57 -14.18
N LEU A 378 -5.95 -5.73 -14.29
CA LEU A 378 -6.15 -4.58 -13.40
C LEU A 378 -6.56 -5.02 -11.99
N TYR A 379 -6.03 -4.35 -10.98
CA TYR A 379 -6.29 -4.70 -9.60
C TYR A 379 -6.54 -3.49 -8.70
N HIS A 380 -7.61 -3.53 -7.93
CA HIS A 380 -7.88 -2.58 -6.87
C HIS A 380 -7.46 -3.18 -5.52
N LEU A 381 -6.37 -2.66 -4.94
CA LEU A 381 -6.01 -2.94 -3.55
C LEU A 381 -6.90 -2.09 -2.65
N SER A 382 -8.06 -2.65 -2.35
CA SER A 382 -9.06 -2.03 -1.49
C SER A 382 -8.63 -2.06 -0.03
N TYR A 383 -8.80 -0.95 0.69
CA TYR A 383 -8.51 -0.89 2.11
C TYR A 383 -9.62 -0.20 2.90
N GLY A 384 -9.86 -0.67 4.14
CA GLY A 384 -10.85 -0.11 5.05
C GLY A 384 -10.37 1.20 5.70
N MET A 385 -11.30 1.90 6.31
CA MET A 385 -11.03 3.18 6.98
C MET A 385 -10.08 3.04 8.17
N VAL A 386 -9.36 4.12 8.49
CA VAL A 386 -8.64 4.27 9.75
C VAL A 386 -9.33 5.32 10.60
N ASN A 387 -9.64 4.95 11.84
CA ASN A 387 -10.30 5.81 12.81
C ASN A 387 -9.35 6.10 13.98
N LEU A 388 -9.63 7.17 14.71
CA LEU A 388 -9.01 7.42 16.01
C LEU A 388 -9.87 6.84 17.13
N PRO A 389 -9.33 6.65 18.36
CA PRO A 389 -10.08 6.17 19.50
C PRO A 389 -11.33 7.01 19.81
N ASN A 390 -11.31 8.31 19.49
CA ASN A 390 -12.37 9.27 19.75
C ASN A 390 -13.39 9.41 18.58
N GLY A 391 -13.35 8.52 17.57
CA GLY A 391 -14.30 8.47 16.46
C GLY A 391 -13.70 8.64 15.06
N ARG A 392 -14.58 8.76 14.04
CA ARG A 392 -14.17 8.95 12.64
C ARG A 392 -13.60 10.33 12.43
N MET A 393 -12.56 10.42 11.60
CA MET A 393 -12.04 11.71 11.11
C MET A 393 -13.06 12.36 10.17
N LYS A 394 -13.56 13.54 10.54
CA LYS A 394 -14.46 14.33 9.68
C LYS A 394 -13.68 15.44 8.99
N SER A 395 -13.66 15.42 7.66
CA SER A 395 -12.91 16.38 6.85
C SER A 395 -13.51 17.79 6.75
N ARG A 396 -14.75 18.00 7.21
CA ARG A 396 -15.49 19.27 7.05
C ARG A 396 -15.48 20.19 8.27
N GLU A 397 -14.98 19.75 9.41
CA GLU A 397 -15.08 20.49 10.70
C GLU A 397 -13.71 20.84 11.32
N GLY A 398 -12.59 20.74 10.57
CA GLY A 398 -11.25 21.02 11.12
C GLY A 398 -10.74 19.99 12.15
N THR A 399 -11.38 18.84 12.25
CA THR A 399 -11.05 17.76 13.20
C THR A 399 -10.33 16.57 12.55
N VAL A 400 -9.79 16.79 11.35
CA VAL A 400 -8.97 15.77 10.66
C VAL A 400 -7.58 15.81 11.26
N VAL A 401 -7.05 14.67 11.67
CA VAL A 401 -5.64 14.58 12.06
C VAL A 401 -4.79 14.74 10.82
N ASP A 402 -4.16 15.87 10.72
CA ASP A 402 -3.16 16.21 9.73
C ASP A 402 -2.00 15.21 9.79
N ALA A 403 -1.41 14.89 8.64
CA ALA A 403 -0.32 13.93 8.57
C ALA A 403 0.94 14.43 9.29
N ASP A 404 1.26 15.72 9.14
CA ASP A 404 2.45 16.30 9.76
C ASP A 404 2.28 16.45 11.26
N ASP A 405 1.09 16.88 11.75
CA ASP A 405 0.75 16.91 13.17
C ASP A 405 0.87 15.52 13.80
N LEU A 406 0.42 14.48 13.07
CA LEU A 406 0.55 13.10 13.51
C LEU A 406 2.02 12.67 13.59
N PHE A 407 2.83 13.02 12.59
CA PHE A 407 4.26 12.69 12.60
C PHE A 407 5.00 13.38 13.73
N ASP A 408 4.67 14.65 14.00
CA ASP A 408 5.25 15.43 15.07
C ASP A 408 4.88 14.86 16.44
N GLU A 409 3.62 14.49 16.64
CA GLU A 409 3.17 13.84 17.87
C GLU A 409 3.84 12.47 18.09
N MET A 410 3.93 11.64 17.03
CA MET A 410 4.63 10.36 17.10
C MET A 410 6.13 10.54 17.43
N THR A 411 6.75 11.55 16.83
CA THR A 411 8.15 11.92 17.10
C THR A 411 8.33 12.38 18.55
N ARG A 412 7.44 13.23 19.05
CA ARG A 412 7.46 13.73 20.43
C ARG A 412 7.35 12.58 21.44
N LEU A 413 6.37 11.72 21.29
CA LEU A 413 6.16 10.56 22.16
C LEU A 413 7.34 9.58 22.11
N ALA A 414 7.91 9.35 20.94
CA ALA A 414 9.10 8.50 20.79
C ALA A 414 10.33 9.11 21.47
N LYS A 415 10.51 10.44 21.40
CA LYS A 415 11.59 11.16 22.11
C LYS A 415 11.46 11.01 23.62
N GLU A 416 10.26 11.15 24.17
CA GLU A 416 9.99 10.97 25.60
C GLU A 416 10.37 9.54 26.03
N THR A 417 9.94 8.54 25.29
CA THR A 417 10.28 7.14 25.54
C THR A 417 11.79 6.88 25.43
N CYS A 418 12.49 7.53 24.48
CA CYS A 418 13.96 7.44 24.39
C CYS A 418 14.65 8.02 25.61
N LYS A 419 14.21 9.17 26.11
CA LYS A 419 14.77 9.81 27.32
C LYS A 419 14.61 8.92 28.56
N GLU A 420 13.44 8.34 28.77
CA GLU A 420 13.15 7.43 29.87
C GLU A 420 14.03 6.16 29.86
N ARG A 421 14.45 5.71 28.67
CA ARG A 421 15.24 4.48 28.47
C ARG A 421 16.76 4.71 28.38
N GLY A 422 17.26 5.82 28.89
CA GLY A 422 18.70 6.11 28.95
C GLY A 422 19.22 7.01 27.83
N GLY A 423 18.35 7.60 27.03
CA GLY A 423 18.71 8.58 25.99
C GLY A 423 18.89 10.01 26.49
N ALA A 424 18.91 10.24 27.82
CA ALA A 424 19.00 11.58 28.38
C ALA A 424 20.34 12.30 28.09
N GLU A 425 21.39 11.55 27.75
CA GLU A 425 22.72 12.10 27.41
C GLU A 425 22.88 12.39 25.91
N LEU A 426 21.87 12.08 25.08
CA LEU A 426 21.92 12.33 23.64
C LEU A 426 21.78 13.83 23.35
N SER A 427 22.45 14.28 22.28
CA SER A 427 22.21 15.64 21.77
C SER A 427 20.76 15.78 21.29
N GLU A 428 20.21 17.01 21.32
CA GLU A 428 18.84 17.26 20.85
C GLU A 428 18.67 16.87 19.36
N ALA A 429 19.70 17.08 18.54
CA ALA A 429 19.68 16.66 17.13
C ALA A 429 19.56 15.14 16.97
N GLU A 430 20.36 14.38 17.72
CA GLU A 430 20.29 12.91 17.70
C GLU A 430 18.97 12.39 18.27
N LEU A 431 18.46 13.03 19.31
CA LEU A 431 17.19 12.69 19.91
C LEU A 431 16.01 12.96 18.96
N ASN A 432 16.04 14.06 18.20
CA ASN A 432 15.05 14.38 17.16
C ASN A 432 15.08 13.31 16.05
N LYS A 433 16.27 12.99 15.54
CA LYS A 433 16.44 11.97 14.51
C LYS A 433 15.90 10.61 14.95
N ARG A 434 16.30 10.13 16.13
CA ARG A 434 15.80 8.85 16.67
C ARG A 434 14.32 8.89 16.95
N GLY A 435 13.81 9.99 17.49
CA GLY A 435 12.39 10.17 17.74
C GLY A 435 11.58 10.04 16.46
N GLU A 436 12.02 10.66 15.37
CA GLU A 436 11.35 10.55 14.06
C GLU A 436 11.44 9.12 13.49
N GLU A 437 12.60 8.51 13.47
CA GLU A 437 12.79 7.13 12.99
C GLU A 437 11.94 6.11 13.76
N ILE A 438 11.86 6.22 15.10
CA ILE A 438 11.07 5.34 15.94
C ILE A 438 9.58 5.65 15.79
N GLY A 439 9.20 6.92 15.83
CA GLY A 439 7.81 7.36 15.73
C GLY A 439 7.16 6.97 14.41
N LEU A 440 7.82 7.28 13.28
CA LEU A 440 7.34 6.90 11.95
C LEU A 440 7.39 5.38 11.72
N GLY A 441 8.40 4.69 12.25
CA GLY A 441 8.48 3.23 12.23
C GLY A 441 7.30 2.59 12.96
N ALA A 442 6.95 3.09 14.14
CA ALA A 442 5.80 2.64 14.92
C ALA A 442 4.47 2.86 14.19
N LEU A 443 4.30 4.04 13.61
CA LEU A 443 3.12 4.41 12.83
C LEU A 443 2.93 3.48 11.62
N LYS A 444 3.94 3.34 10.78
CA LYS A 444 3.91 2.48 9.59
C LYS A 444 3.63 1.03 9.95
N PHE A 445 4.32 0.50 10.96
CA PHE A 445 4.12 -0.88 11.41
C PHE A 445 2.68 -1.12 11.85
N MET A 446 2.10 -0.21 12.64
CA MET A 446 0.72 -0.34 13.12
C MET A 446 -0.28 -0.32 11.97
N LEU A 447 -0.08 0.55 10.95
CA LEU A 447 -0.94 0.65 9.78
C LEU A 447 -0.87 -0.59 8.88
N LEU A 448 0.28 -1.31 8.87
CA LEU A 448 0.50 -2.53 8.08
C LEU A 448 0.15 -3.83 8.82
N LYS A 449 0.02 -3.77 10.15
CA LYS A 449 -0.16 -4.96 10.99
C LYS A 449 -1.43 -5.75 10.65
N PHE A 450 -2.48 -5.07 10.22
CA PHE A 450 -3.79 -5.66 9.95
C PHE A 450 -4.01 -5.84 8.45
N ASN A 451 -4.90 -6.79 8.10
CA ASN A 451 -5.32 -6.93 6.71
C ASN A 451 -5.80 -5.57 6.16
N PRO A 452 -5.36 -5.14 4.97
CA PRO A 452 -5.76 -3.86 4.40
C PRO A 452 -7.27 -3.60 4.41
N ARG A 453 -8.09 -4.61 4.13
CA ARG A 453 -9.56 -4.49 4.09
C ARG A 453 -10.22 -4.27 5.46
N THR A 454 -9.47 -4.41 6.56
CA THR A 454 -10.00 -4.22 7.90
C THR A 454 -10.04 -2.74 8.26
N THR A 455 -11.20 -2.24 8.68
CA THR A 455 -11.29 -0.94 9.37
C THR A 455 -10.53 -1.04 10.68
N MET A 456 -9.67 -0.07 10.97
CA MET A 456 -8.81 -0.09 12.15
C MET A 456 -8.95 1.18 12.99
N ILE A 457 -8.64 1.05 14.28
CA ILE A 457 -8.45 2.18 15.18
C ILE A 457 -6.95 2.35 15.37
N PHE A 458 -6.44 3.53 15.07
CA PHE A 458 -5.05 3.89 15.31
C PHE A 458 -4.89 4.54 16.70
N ASP A 459 -4.09 3.90 17.54
CA ASP A 459 -3.73 4.38 18.89
C ASP A 459 -2.22 4.70 18.91
N PRO A 460 -1.83 5.99 18.98
CA PRO A 460 -0.44 6.42 19.04
C PRO A 460 0.35 5.77 20.18
N ALA A 461 -0.20 5.75 21.38
CA ALA A 461 0.49 5.24 22.56
C ALA A 461 0.70 3.72 22.47
N ALA A 462 -0.30 2.98 21.99
CA ALA A 462 -0.17 1.54 21.80
C ALA A 462 0.87 1.16 20.73
N SER A 463 1.02 2.00 19.70
CA SER A 463 1.96 1.75 18.59
C SER A 463 3.44 1.90 19.01
N LEU A 464 3.72 2.68 20.04
CA LEU A 464 5.08 2.96 20.57
C LEU A 464 5.56 1.99 21.65
N ARG A 465 4.80 0.98 22.00
CA ARG A 465 5.22 -0.03 22.98
C ARG A 465 6.43 -0.81 22.47
N PHE A 466 7.38 -1.10 23.39
CA PHE A 466 8.58 -1.91 23.10
C PHE A 466 8.37 -3.41 23.37
N GLU A 467 7.14 -3.85 23.46
CA GLU A 467 6.74 -5.24 23.69
C GLU A 467 5.61 -5.62 22.73
N GLY A 468 5.56 -6.90 22.38
CA GLY A 468 4.58 -7.43 21.46
C GLY A 468 4.86 -7.05 20.00
N ASP A 469 3.83 -7.11 19.15
CA ASP A 469 3.92 -6.85 17.70
C ASP A 469 3.90 -5.35 17.43
N THR A 470 5.02 -4.67 17.57
CA THR A 470 5.18 -3.22 17.37
C THR A 470 6.44 -2.90 16.56
N GLY A 471 6.44 -1.75 15.86
CA GLY A 471 7.61 -1.26 15.14
C GLY A 471 8.83 -1.07 16.03
N PRO A 472 8.72 -0.37 17.18
CA PRO A 472 9.83 -0.19 18.12
C PRO A 472 10.43 -1.50 18.64
N TYR A 473 9.63 -2.56 18.81
CA TYR A 473 10.16 -3.86 19.21
C TYR A 473 11.03 -4.49 18.13
N VAL A 474 10.63 -4.40 16.86
CA VAL A 474 11.45 -4.86 15.71
C VAL A 474 12.75 -4.06 15.61
N GLN A 475 12.68 -2.73 15.76
CA GLN A 475 13.86 -1.85 15.77
C GLN A 475 14.79 -2.17 16.95
N TYR A 476 14.23 -2.45 18.13
CA TYR A 476 15.00 -2.87 19.29
C TYR A 476 15.77 -4.17 19.06
N VAL A 477 15.17 -5.17 18.41
CA VAL A 477 15.87 -6.42 18.04
C VAL A 477 17.05 -6.12 17.13
N ALA A 478 16.87 -5.28 16.10
CA ALA A 478 17.96 -4.87 15.20
C ALA A 478 19.09 -4.14 15.94
N ALA A 479 18.75 -3.24 16.86
CA ALA A 479 19.72 -2.53 17.70
C ALA A 479 20.52 -3.49 18.61
N ARG A 480 19.85 -4.52 19.17
CA ARG A 480 20.53 -5.56 19.98
C ARG A 480 21.49 -6.38 19.13
N ILE A 481 21.09 -6.84 17.96
CA ILE A 481 21.94 -7.60 17.03
C ILE A 481 23.17 -6.77 16.67
N SER A 482 22.99 -5.49 16.30
CA SER A 482 24.09 -4.58 15.97
C SER A 482 25.04 -4.37 17.16
N SER A 483 24.51 -4.27 18.38
CA SER A 483 25.33 -4.15 19.60
C SER A 483 26.14 -5.43 19.88
N ILE A 484 25.55 -6.61 19.67
CA ILE A 484 26.24 -7.89 19.81
C ILE A 484 27.37 -7.99 18.79
N ALA A 485 27.11 -7.69 17.52
CA ALA A 485 28.11 -7.72 16.46
C ALA A 485 29.29 -6.78 16.73
N ARG A 486 29.01 -5.55 17.20
CA ARG A 486 30.04 -4.59 17.58
C ARG A 486 30.92 -5.11 18.73
N LYS A 487 30.29 -5.59 19.81
CA LYS A 487 31.02 -6.14 20.96
C LYS A 487 31.86 -7.38 20.61
N ALA A 488 31.37 -8.20 19.68
CA ALA A 488 32.14 -9.33 19.16
C ALA A 488 33.39 -8.84 18.40
N ALA A 489 33.21 -7.85 17.52
CA ALA A 489 34.33 -7.25 16.78
C ALA A 489 35.37 -6.59 17.69
N GLU A 490 34.95 -5.88 18.75
CA GLU A 490 35.83 -5.29 19.78
C GLU A 490 36.68 -6.36 20.50
N ARG A 491 36.18 -7.59 20.60
CA ARG A 491 36.90 -8.76 21.18
C ARG A 491 37.69 -9.56 20.13
N GLY A 492 37.77 -9.06 18.88
CA GLY A 492 38.45 -9.76 17.78
C GLY A 492 37.72 -11.00 17.28
N LEU A 493 36.45 -11.21 17.69
CA LEU A 493 35.63 -12.31 17.20
C LEU A 493 35.03 -11.93 15.85
N ARG A 494 35.12 -12.83 14.86
CA ARG A 494 34.53 -12.71 13.55
C ARG A 494 33.65 -13.92 13.30
N ALA A 495 32.48 -13.70 12.71
CA ALA A 495 31.66 -14.78 12.20
C ALA A 495 32.38 -15.42 11.00
N ASP A 496 32.52 -16.74 11.04
CA ASP A 496 33.13 -17.53 9.98
C ASP A 496 32.31 -18.82 9.86
N ALA A 497 31.57 -18.94 8.78
CA ALA A 497 30.64 -20.06 8.57
C ALA A 497 31.37 -21.41 8.46
N ASP A 498 32.61 -21.42 7.94
CA ASP A 498 33.40 -22.64 7.77
C ASP A 498 33.99 -23.15 9.11
N ARG A 499 34.12 -22.24 10.08
CA ARG A 499 34.67 -22.53 11.43
C ARG A 499 33.58 -22.59 12.51
N CYS A 500 32.31 -22.41 12.10
CA CYS A 500 31.20 -22.43 13.03
C CYS A 500 30.90 -23.88 13.50
N GLU A 501 30.83 -24.08 14.79
CA GLU A 501 30.41 -25.34 15.40
C GLU A 501 28.88 -25.38 15.49
N TRP A 502 28.23 -25.57 14.36
CA TRP A 502 26.76 -25.51 14.19
C TRP A 502 25.99 -26.43 15.17
N GLN A 503 26.62 -27.54 15.59
CA GLN A 503 26.02 -28.49 16.53
C GLN A 503 25.82 -27.93 17.93
N LEU A 504 26.49 -26.80 18.27
CA LEU A 504 26.30 -26.11 19.55
C LEU A 504 25.01 -25.28 19.59
N LEU A 505 24.45 -24.94 18.44
CA LEU A 505 23.21 -24.19 18.31
C LEU A 505 22.03 -25.19 18.25
N ASN A 506 21.63 -25.71 19.40
CA ASN A 506 20.68 -26.83 19.48
C ASN A 506 19.46 -26.56 20.37
N THR A 507 19.25 -25.34 20.79
CA THR A 507 18.07 -24.99 21.59
C THR A 507 16.82 -24.93 20.71
N PRO A 508 15.61 -25.20 21.25
CA PRO A 508 14.36 -25.10 20.51
C PRO A 508 14.14 -23.70 19.88
N GLN A 509 14.57 -22.64 20.55
CA GLN A 509 14.45 -21.25 20.08
C GLN A 509 15.34 -20.99 18.85
N GLU A 510 16.58 -21.48 18.85
CA GLU A 510 17.49 -21.37 17.70
C GLU A 510 16.94 -22.14 16.50
N LYS A 511 16.39 -23.32 16.74
CA LYS A 511 15.75 -24.15 15.71
C LYS A 511 14.52 -23.46 15.12
N ASP A 512 13.61 -22.93 15.96
CA ASP A 512 12.41 -22.21 15.51
C ASP A 512 12.78 -20.96 14.68
N LEU A 513 13.80 -20.21 15.11
CA LEU A 513 14.33 -19.09 14.35
C LEU A 513 14.88 -19.53 12.99
N ALA A 514 15.65 -20.62 12.94
CA ALA A 514 16.21 -21.12 11.70
C ALA A 514 15.11 -21.61 10.73
N VAL A 515 14.05 -22.26 11.22
CA VAL A 515 12.87 -22.63 10.41
C VAL A 515 12.21 -21.40 9.79
N LYS A 516 11.98 -20.34 10.60
CA LYS A 516 11.40 -19.08 10.11
C LYS A 516 12.27 -18.41 9.06
N LEU A 517 13.59 -18.36 9.28
CA LEU A 517 14.53 -17.83 8.29
C LEU A 517 14.53 -18.63 7.00
N TYR A 518 14.46 -19.95 7.10
CA TYR A 518 14.42 -20.83 5.90
C TYR A 518 13.21 -20.54 5.02
N PHE A 519 12.03 -20.33 5.61
CA PHE A 519 10.80 -20.06 4.87
C PHE A 519 10.58 -18.58 4.54
N TYR A 520 11.45 -17.68 5.00
CA TYR A 520 11.30 -16.25 4.75
C TYR A 520 11.23 -15.88 3.26
N PRO A 521 12.09 -16.44 2.36
CA PRO A 521 11.99 -16.19 0.93
C PRO A 521 10.64 -16.60 0.32
N GLU A 522 10.10 -17.75 0.72
CA GLU A 522 8.80 -18.22 0.25
C GLU A 522 7.65 -17.36 0.80
N THR A 523 7.79 -16.91 2.04
CA THR A 523 6.83 -15.95 2.63
C THR A 523 6.77 -14.67 1.81
N LEU A 524 7.92 -14.13 1.36
CA LEU A 524 7.97 -12.94 0.50
C LEU A 524 7.29 -13.19 -0.85
N ARG A 525 7.56 -14.32 -1.51
CA ARG A 525 6.90 -14.70 -2.77
C ARG A 525 5.38 -14.83 -2.60
N THR A 526 4.95 -15.52 -1.55
CA THR A 526 3.53 -15.73 -1.24
C THR A 526 2.84 -14.41 -0.95
N ALA A 527 3.47 -13.52 -0.18
CA ALA A 527 2.95 -12.19 0.12
C ALA A 527 2.81 -11.34 -1.16
N ALA A 528 3.82 -11.37 -2.03
CA ALA A 528 3.79 -10.67 -3.31
C ALA A 528 2.70 -11.21 -4.24
N ALA A 529 2.59 -12.52 -4.40
CA ALA A 529 1.56 -13.17 -5.21
C ALA A 529 0.14 -12.85 -4.72
N LYS A 530 -0.06 -12.77 -3.40
CA LYS A 530 -1.33 -12.37 -2.77
C LYS A 530 -1.53 -10.86 -2.71
N ARG A 531 -0.54 -10.06 -3.13
CA ARG A 531 -0.54 -8.60 -2.98
C ARG A 531 -0.87 -8.16 -1.55
N SER A 532 -0.29 -8.85 -0.57
CA SER A 532 -0.58 -8.67 0.86
C SER A 532 0.66 -8.20 1.61
N VAL A 533 0.57 -7.03 2.20
CA VAL A 533 1.63 -6.44 3.05
C VAL A 533 1.49 -6.85 4.52
N SER A 534 0.43 -7.55 4.89
CA SER A 534 0.14 -8.06 6.24
C SER A 534 0.17 -9.60 6.30
N ALA A 535 0.89 -10.26 5.38
CA ALA A 535 1.00 -11.72 5.39
C ALA A 535 1.72 -12.19 6.68
N ARG A 536 1.04 -13.08 7.42
CA ARG A 536 1.56 -13.75 8.61
C ARG A 536 2.14 -15.11 8.21
#